data_558141c9a3852771cd512cc463076d74
#
_entry.id   558141c9a3852771cd512cc463076d74
#
_cell.length_a   1.000
_cell.length_b   1.000
_cell.length_c   1.000
_cell.angle_alpha   90.00
_cell.angle_beta   90.00
_cell.angle_gamma   90.00
#
_symmetry.space_group_name_H-M   'P 1'
#
loop_
_entity.id
_entity.type
_entity.pdbx_description
1 polymer ?
#
loop_
_entity_poly.entity_id
_entity_poly.type
_entity_poly.pdbx_seq_one_letter_code
_entity_poly.pdbx_strand_id
1 'polypeptide(L)'
;MEREIVLSMQNICKSFGPVQVLENVDLQLGKGEVMGLIGENGAGKSTLIKILCGIYHADSGEIILNGKNVSIPTAQAAKDLGISTIYQELSIIPDLNAVQNIFLNRELAPGNSLFSKLKYAEMKEKARKVLEEELKVQMDLDIPLKYVPLAQKQMVEIARTVYANGQIVIMDEPTAALQAEERDKLFSVIRGLKEKGHSIIFISHHLDELMEICDFLTVLRDGRKVDEGPVGEFSIDRIISDMVGKELKNKYPKKDVPIGDVIMKVDGLSDGK
;
A
#
# COMPACT_ATOMS: atom_id res chain seq x y z
N MET A 1 26.05 -2.65 -3.57
CA MET A 1 25.68 -3.76 -2.65
C MET A 1 24.65 -4.59 -3.40
N GLU A 2 24.75 -5.91 -3.38
CA GLU A 2 23.70 -6.77 -3.96
C GLU A 2 22.39 -6.55 -3.21
N ARG A 3 21.28 -6.47 -3.92
CA ARG A 3 19.92 -6.32 -3.39
C ARG A 3 19.50 -7.61 -2.68
N GLU A 4 19.46 -7.60 -1.35
CA GLU A 4 19.00 -8.76 -0.55
C GLU A 4 17.48 -8.89 -0.70
N ILE A 5 17.00 -9.95 -1.38
CA ILE A 5 15.59 -10.18 -1.64
C ILE A 5 14.95 -10.89 -0.44
N VAL A 6 13.93 -10.26 0.17
CA VAL A 6 13.15 -10.85 1.27
C VAL A 6 11.89 -11.55 0.78
N LEU A 7 11.29 -11.08 -0.34
CA LEU A 7 10.12 -11.68 -0.96
C LEU A 7 10.35 -11.80 -2.46
N SER A 8 10.07 -12.98 -3.00
CA SER A 8 10.02 -13.23 -4.44
C SER A 8 8.77 -14.04 -4.76
N MET A 9 7.93 -13.51 -5.62
CA MET A 9 6.84 -14.22 -6.27
C MET A 9 7.31 -14.56 -7.69
N GLN A 10 7.20 -15.84 -8.10
CA GLN A 10 7.76 -16.29 -9.37
C GLN A 10 6.71 -17.02 -10.20
N ASN A 11 6.60 -16.65 -11.47
CA ASN A 11 5.69 -17.24 -12.45
C ASN A 11 4.23 -17.34 -11.95
N ILE A 12 3.76 -16.33 -11.24
CA ILE A 12 2.41 -16.33 -10.69
C ILE A 12 1.38 -16.23 -11.80
N CYS A 13 0.51 -17.23 -11.86
CA CYS A 13 -0.66 -17.23 -12.75
C CYS A 13 -1.94 -17.24 -11.92
N LYS A 14 -2.98 -16.54 -12.42
CA LYS A 14 -4.31 -16.56 -11.85
C LYS A 14 -5.39 -16.30 -12.89
N SER A 15 -6.40 -17.16 -12.87
CA SER A 15 -7.60 -17.04 -13.70
C SER A 15 -8.86 -17.02 -12.83
N PHE A 16 -9.88 -16.32 -13.29
CA PHE A 16 -11.23 -16.36 -12.73
C PHE A 16 -12.19 -16.79 -13.86
N GLY A 17 -12.61 -18.06 -13.80
CA GLY A 17 -13.34 -18.66 -14.90
C GLY A 17 -12.52 -18.64 -16.21
N PRO A 18 -13.04 -18.12 -17.32
CA PRO A 18 -12.30 -18.04 -18.58
C PRO A 18 -11.30 -16.86 -18.67
N VAL A 19 -11.29 -15.97 -17.67
CA VAL A 19 -10.49 -14.74 -17.71
C VAL A 19 -9.17 -14.96 -16.98
N GLN A 20 -8.06 -14.95 -17.72
CA GLN A 20 -6.72 -14.93 -17.13
C GLN A 20 -6.38 -13.51 -16.69
N VAL A 21 -6.13 -13.33 -15.40
CA VAL A 21 -5.86 -12.01 -14.77
C VAL A 21 -4.38 -11.82 -14.49
N LEU A 22 -3.65 -12.90 -14.22
CA LEU A 22 -2.19 -12.87 -14.06
C LEU A 22 -1.58 -13.98 -14.92
N GLU A 23 -0.53 -13.64 -15.66
CA GLU A 23 0.17 -14.56 -16.55
C GLU A 23 1.69 -14.45 -16.33
N ASN A 24 2.26 -15.46 -15.66
CA ASN A 24 3.69 -15.56 -15.36
C ASN A 24 4.26 -14.28 -14.75
N VAL A 25 3.58 -13.73 -13.73
CA VAL A 25 4.01 -12.51 -13.06
C VAL A 25 5.08 -12.82 -12.04
N ASP A 26 6.20 -12.11 -12.15
CA ASP A 26 7.26 -12.07 -11.15
C ASP A 26 7.20 -10.74 -10.37
N LEU A 27 7.46 -10.81 -9.06
CA LEU A 27 7.59 -9.63 -8.22
C LEU A 27 8.68 -9.89 -7.18
N GLN A 28 9.56 -8.92 -6.97
CA GLN A 28 10.62 -9.02 -5.98
C GLN A 28 10.62 -7.79 -5.06
N LEU A 29 10.81 -8.04 -3.77
CA LEU A 29 10.95 -6.99 -2.75
C LEU A 29 12.28 -7.16 -2.03
N GLY A 30 13.07 -6.12 -1.99
CA GLY A 30 14.31 -6.04 -1.24
C GLY A 30 14.08 -5.83 0.25
N LYS A 31 15.07 -6.17 1.06
CA LYS A 31 15.06 -5.93 2.50
C LYS A 31 15.23 -4.45 2.81
N GLY A 32 14.33 -3.91 3.66
CA GLY A 32 14.35 -2.49 3.99
C GLY A 32 14.17 -1.59 2.76
N GLU A 33 13.36 -2.03 1.80
CA GLU A 33 13.10 -1.34 0.53
C GLU A 33 11.64 -0.91 0.47
N VAL A 34 11.38 0.22 -0.15
CA VAL A 34 10.05 0.63 -0.60
C VAL A 34 9.95 0.33 -2.09
N MET A 35 9.19 -0.70 -2.45
CA MET A 35 8.93 -1.09 -3.83
C MET A 35 7.56 -0.60 -4.28
N GLY A 36 7.53 0.22 -5.32
CA GLY A 36 6.30 0.70 -5.95
C GLY A 36 5.73 -0.34 -6.91
N LEU A 37 4.46 -0.70 -6.74
CA LEU A 37 3.72 -1.54 -7.68
C LEU A 37 2.72 -0.68 -8.44
N ILE A 38 2.95 -0.51 -9.74
CA ILE A 38 2.17 0.37 -10.60
C ILE A 38 1.57 -0.36 -11.80
N GLY A 39 0.52 0.19 -12.37
CA GLY A 39 -0.19 -0.31 -13.56
C GLY A 39 -1.58 0.30 -13.65
N GLU A 40 -2.22 0.23 -14.80
CA GLU A 40 -3.61 0.69 -14.97
C GLU A 40 -4.61 -0.11 -14.11
N ASN A 41 -5.85 0.39 -14.03
CA ASN A 41 -6.93 -0.38 -13.45
C ASN A 41 -7.17 -1.65 -14.28
N GLY A 42 -7.23 -2.80 -13.60
CA GLY A 42 -7.32 -4.09 -14.27
C GLY A 42 -5.97 -4.75 -14.61
N ALA A 43 -4.83 -4.09 -14.40
CA ALA A 43 -3.50 -4.66 -14.69
C ALA A 43 -3.12 -5.89 -13.83
N GLY A 44 -3.92 -6.25 -12.82
CA GLY A 44 -3.68 -7.42 -11.97
C GLY A 44 -3.07 -7.11 -10.60
N LYS A 45 -2.74 -5.85 -10.27
CA LYS A 45 -2.11 -5.44 -9.00
C LYS A 45 -2.84 -5.99 -7.77
N SER A 46 -4.13 -5.69 -7.64
CA SER A 46 -4.93 -6.13 -6.49
C SER A 46 -5.06 -7.65 -6.41
N THR A 47 -5.06 -8.35 -7.56
CA THR A 47 -5.09 -9.82 -7.58
C THR A 47 -3.78 -10.39 -7.07
N LEU A 48 -2.64 -9.85 -7.51
CA LEU A 48 -1.31 -10.24 -7.06
C LEU A 48 -1.14 -10.04 -5.55
N ILE A 49 -1.56 -8.89 -5.05
CA ILE A 49 -1.53 -8.57 -3.61
C ILE A 49 -2.47 -9.49 -2.82
N LYS A 50 -3.68 -9.78 -3.31
CA LYS A 50 -4.61 -10.69 -2.64
C LYS A 50 -4.08 -12.12 -2.57
N ILE A 51 -3.26 -12.55 -3.53
CA ILE A 51 -2.54 -13.83 -3.47
C ILE A 51 -1.49 -13.77 -2.35
N LEU A 52 -0.68 -12.72 -2.28
CA LEU A 52 0.31 -12.53 -1.24
C LEU A 52 -0.30 -12.42 0.16
N CYS A 53 -1.51 -11.89 0.28
CA CYS A 53 -2.26 -11.80 1.52
C CYS A 53 -3.05 -13.08 1.88
N GLY A 54 -2.98 -14.14 1.07
CA GLY A 54 -3.71 -15.39 1.32
C GLY A 54 -5.23 -15.29 1.18
N ILE A 55 -5.73 -14.28 0.45
CA ILE A 55 -7.16 -14.11 0.12
C ILE A 55 -7.49 -14.92 -1.14
N TYR A 56 -6.58 -14.94 -2.11
CA TYR A 56 -6.67 -15.76 -3.30
C TYR A 56 -5.52 -16.76 -3.34
N HIS A 57 -5.72 -17.88 -4.03
CA HIS A 57 -4.65 -18.83 -4.34
C HIS A 57 -4.21 -18.61 -5.78
N ALA A 58 -2.90 -18.64 -6.00
CA ALA A 58 -2.37 -18.71 -7.36
C ALA A 58 -2.75 -20.06 -7.98
N ASP A 59 -2.97 -20.08 -9.29
CA ASP A 59 -3.21 -21.31 -10.03
C ASP A 59 -1.88 -22.04 -10.32
N SER A 60 -0.78 -21.27 -10.45
CA SER A 60 0.60 -21.76 -10.53
C SER A 60 1.57 -20.68 -10.07
N GLY A 61 2.84 -21.06 -9.91
CA GLY A 61 3.93 -20.22 -9.45
C GLY A 61 4.31 -20.48 -8.00
N GLU A 62 5.30 -19.76 -7.51
CA GLU A 62 5.89 -19.95 -6.18
C GLU A 62 6.05 -18.63 -5.45
N ILE A 63 5.94 -18.69 -4.13
CA ILE A 63 6.23 -17.56 -3.23
C ILE A 63 7.40 -17.95 -2.35
N ILE A 64 8.48 -17.18 -2.43
CA ILE A 64 9.70 -17.37 -1.67
C ILE A 64 9.84 -16.22 -0.68
N LEU A 65 9.90 -16.54 0.60
CA LEU A 65 10.08 -15.58 1.69
C LEU A 65 11.37 -15.90 2.44
N ASN A 66 12.28 -14.93 2.53
CA ASN A 66 13.59 -15.10 3.16
C ASN A 66 14.32 -16.38 2.65
N GLY A 67 14.29 -16.59 1.33
CA GLY A 67 14.93 -17.73 0.67
C GLY A 67 14.21 -19.09 0.83
N LYS A 68 13.03 -19.12 1.46
CA LYS A 68 12.24 -20.34 1.65
C LYS A 68 10.94 -20.28 0.86
N ASN A 69 10.62 -21.36 0.15
CA ASN A 69 9.31 -21.51 -0.48
C ASN A 69 8.24 -21.63 0.60
N VAL A 70 7.20 -20.79 0.50
CA VAL A 70 6.10 -20.71 1.49
C VAL A 70 4.75 -20.86 0.81
N SER A 71 3.80 -21.47 1.52
CA SER A 71 2.40 -21.48 1.14
C SER A 71 1.62 -20.52 2.00
N ILE A 72 0.76 -19.71 1.38
CA ILE A 72 -0.07 -18.70 2.07
C ILE A 72 -1.56 -19.03 1.82
N PRO A 73 -2.10 -20.04 2.52
CA PRO A 73 -3.46 -20.50 2.27
C PRO A 73 -4.54 -19.60 2.88
N THR A 74 -4.20 -18.73 3.81
CA THR A 74 -5.16 -17.85 4.50
C THR A 74 -4.52 -16.52 4.87
N ALA A 75 -5.35 -15.50 5.11
CA ALA A 75 -4.88 -14.21 5.61
C ALA A 75 -4.17 -14.31 6.99
N GLN A 76 -4.53 -15.32 7.80
CA GLN A 76 -3.82 -15.57 9.06
C GLN A 76 -2.41 -16.09 8.79
N ALA A 77 -2.25 -17.01 7.84
CA ALA A 77 -0.93 -17.52 7.45
C ALA A 77 -0.01 -16.39 6.92
N ALA A 78 -0.56 -15.42 6.14
CA ALA A 78 0.19 -14.25 5.72
C ALA A 78 0.69 -13.42 6.93
N LYS A 79 -0.20 -13.17 7.91
CA LYS A 79 0.17 -12.45 9.15
C LYS A 79 1.21 -13.19 9.97
N ASP A 80 1.10 -14.51 10.09
CA ASP A 80 2.05 -15.36 10.82
C ASP A 80 3.44 -15.35 10.17
N LEU A 81 3.48 -15.15 8.85
CA LEU A 81 4.71 -14.95 8.07
C LEU A 81 5.23 -13.49 8.11
N GLY A 82 4.58 -12.60 8.85
CA GLY A 82 4.98 -11.21 8.97
C GLY A 82 4.56 -10.32 7.79
N ILE A 83 3.58 -10.75 6.98
CA ILE A 83 3.00 -9.96 5.89
C ILE A 83 1.74 -9.29 6.39
N SER A 84 1.67 -7.97 6.32
CA SER A 84 0.52 -7.17 6.77
C SER A 84 0.11 -6.19 5.69
N THR A 85 -1.20 -5.93 5.59
CA THR A 85 -1.76 -5.04 4.57
C THR A 85 -2.53 -3.91 5.22
N ILE A 86 -2.28 -2.71 4.73
CA ILE A 86 -3.06 -1.50 4.97
C ILE A 86 -3.85 -1.27 3.69
N TYR A 87 -5.17 -1.40 3.79
CA TYR A 87 -6.07 -1.28 2.65
C TYR A 87 -6.45 0.19 2.43
N GLN A 88 -6.90 0.50 1.22
CA GLN A 88 -7.47 1.80 0.86
C GLN A 88 -8.66 2.17 1.77
N GLU A 89 -9.52 1.21 2.09
CA GLU A 89 -10.56 1.38 3.11
C GLU A 89 -9.99 0.98 4.48
N LEU A 90 -10.05 1.90 5.44
CA LEU A 90 -9.51 1.68 6.77
C LEU A 90 -10.20 0.50 7.49
N SER A 91 -9.40 -0.46 7.92
CA SER A 91 -9.85 -1.62 8.69
C SER A 91 -9.90 -1.34 10.20
N ILE A 92 -10.46 -0.19 10.59
CA ILE A 92 -10.61 0.23 11.99
C ILE A 92 -12.07 0.09 12.44
N ILE A 93 -12.26 -0.05 13.76
CA ILE A 93 -13.58 0.00 14.39
C ILE A 93 -13.79 1.42 14.93
N PRO A 94 -14.70 2.23 14.32
CA PRO A 94 -14.84 3.64 14.64
C PRO A 94 -15.24 3.96 16.08
N ASP A 95 -16.01 3.07 16.71
CA ASP A 95 -16.49 3.24 18.08
C ASP A 95 -15.44 2.88 19.15
N LEU A 96 -14.36 2.23 18.76
CA LEU A 96 -13.23 1.92 19.63
C LEU A 96 -12.17 3.03 19.53
N ASN A 97 -11.41 3.20 20.61
CA ASN A 97 -10.28 4.13 20.62
C ASN A 97 -9.00 3.52 19.98
N ALA A 98 -7.93 4.31 19.94
CA ALA A 98 -6.67 3.89 19.31
C ALA A 98 -6.08 2.62 19.97
N VAL A 99 -6.06 2.56 21.31
CA VAL A 99 -5.54 1.40 22.05
C VAL A 99 -6.29 0.12 21.68
N GLN A 100 -7.62 0.18 21.69
CA GLN A 100 -8.47 -0.97 21.39
C GLN A 100 -8.31 -1.42 19.93
N ASN A 101 -8.15 -0.49 18.98
CA ASN A 101 -7.92 -0.82 17.58
C ASN A 101 -6.54 -1.44 17.34
N ILE A 102 -5.48 -0.94 17.98
CA ILE A 102 -4.12 -1.48 17.82
C ILE A 102 -4.05 -2.92 18.36
N PHE A 103 -4.72 -3.18 19.49
CA PHE A 103 -4.69 -4.49 20.14
C PHE A 103 -5.83 -5.43 19.77
N LEU A 104 -6.65 -5.07 18.79
CA LEU A 104 -7.79 -5.89 18.36
C LEU A 104 -7.34 -7.31 18.00
N ASN A 105 -7.97 -8.33 18.62
CA ASN A 105 -7.60 -9.75 18.56
C ASN A 105 -6.18 -10.09 19.09
N ARG A 106 -5.57 -9.18 19.86
CA ARG A 106 -4.25 -9.36 20.49
C ARG A 106 -4.22 -8.72 21.87
N GLU A 107 -5.38 -8.65 22.51
CA GLU A 107 -5.56 -8.03 23.81
C GLU A 107 -4.68 -8.71 24.87
N LEU A 108 -4.06 -7.92 25.70
CA LEU A 108 -3.25 -8.45 26.80
C LEU A 108 -4.14 -8.79 27.99
N ALA A 109 -4.17 -10.08 28.35
CA ALA A 109 -4.91 -10.58 29.49
C ALA A 109 -4.00 -11.46 30.37
N PRO A 110 -4.19 -11.49 31.70
CA PRO A 110 -3.49 -12.42 32.58
C PRO A 110 -4.12 -13.81 32.50
N GLY A 111 -3.70 -14.63 31.50
CA GLY A 111 -4.17 -16.01 31.29
C GLY A 111 -5.33 -16.15 30.29
N ASN A 112 -5.71 -17.39 29.99
CA ASN A 112 -6.70 -17.75 28.96
C ASN A 112 -8.15 -17.82 29.49
N SER A 113 -8.49 -17.14 30.58
CA SER A 113 -9.86 -17.15 31.10
C SER A 113 -10.72 -16.10 30.41
N LEU A 114 -11.93 -16.45 30.01
CA LEU A 114 -12.94 -15.55 29.43
C LEU A 114 -13.33 -14.38 30.37
N PHE A 115 -12.99 -14.48 31.66
CA PHE A 115 -13.25 -13.46 32.69
C PHE A 115 -11.99 -12.68 33.10
N SER A 116 -10.87 -12.85 32.41
CA SER A 116 -9.65 -12.10 32.70
C SER A 116 -9.83 -10.63 32.37
N LYS A 117 -9.55 -9.73 33.33
CA LYS A 117 -9.52 -8.30 33.05
C LYS A 117 -8.37 -7.98 32.10
N LEU A 118 -8.64 -7.20 31.05
CA LEU A 118 -7.60 -6.72 30.13
C LEU A 118 -6.57 -5.87 30.88
N LYS A 119 -5.31 -6.03 30.55
CA LYS A 119 -4.22 -5.19 31.03
C LYS A 119 -4.19 -3.84 30.27
N TYR A 120 -5.29 -3.09 30.36
CA TYR A 120 -5.50 -1.89 29.54
C TYR A 120 -4.38 -0.84 29.71
N ALA A 121 -3.90 -0.64 30.92
CA ALA A 121 -2.80 0.31 31.17
C ALA A 121 -1.50 -0.10 30.44
N GLU A 122 -1.18 -1.41 30.42
CA GLU A 122 -0.02 -1.94 29.68
C GLU A 122 -0.23 -1.81 28.16
N MET A 123 -1.44 -2.09 27.66
CA MET A 123 -1.81 -1.90 26.26
C MET A 123 -1.66 -0.43 25.85
N LYS A 124 -2.15 0.50 26.67
CA LYS A 124 -2.07 1.94 26.41
C LYS A 124 -0.63 2.43 26.34
N GLU A 125 0.23 1.96 27.24
CA GLU A 125 1.65 2.32 27.24
C GLU A 125 2.36 1.79 25.99
N LYS A 126 2.10 0.55 25.60
CA LYS A 126 2.65 -0.01 24.36
C LYS A 126 2.12 0.70 23.10
N ALA A 127 0.84 1.04 23.07
CA ALA A 127 0.25 1.82 21.95
C ALA A 127 0.91 3.20 21.84
N ARG A 128 1.11 3.89 23.00
CA ARG A 128 1.81 5.17 23.04
C ARG A 128 3.22 5.05 22.50
N LYS A 129 3.96 4.03 22.95
CA LYS A 129 5.33 3.79 22.48
C LYS A 129 5.40 3.62 20.97
N VAL A 130 4.53 2.83 20.38
CA VAL A 130 4.51 2.64 18.93
C VAL A 130 4.16 3.96 18.22
N LEU A 131 3.12 4.67 18.67
CA LEU A 131 2.69 5.90 18.01
C LEU A 131 3.72 7.03 18.16
N GLU A 132 4.19 7.32 19.40
CA GLU A 132 5.05 8.46 19.67
C GLU A 132 6.53 8.20 19.36
N GLU A 133 7.06 7.02 19.73
CA GLU A 133 8.48 6.71 19.55
C GLU A 133 8.79 6.14 18.17
N GLU A 134 7.90 5.29 17.64
CA GLU A 134 8.15 4.63 16.35
C GLU A 134 7.61 5.40 15.16
N LEU A 135 6.38 5.90 15.24
CA LEU A 135 5.73 6.61 14.14
C LEU A 135 5.83 8.15 14.28
N LYS A 136 6.31 8.67 15.41
CA LYS A 136 6.40 10.12 15.69
C LYS A 136 5.06 10.84 15.62
N VAL A 137 3.98 10.15 15.99
CA VAL A 137 2.60 10.66 15.96
C VAL A 137 2.08 10.85 17.38
N GLN A 138 1.60 12.04 17.67
CA GLN A 138 0.92 12.36 18.93
C GLN A 138 -0.58 12.44 18.70
N MET A 139 -1.36 11.72 19.51
CA MET A 139 -2.82 11.73 19.47
C MET A 139 -3.40 11.37 20.84
N ASP A 140 -4.66 11.75 21.06
CA ASP A 140 -5.41 11.28 22.22
C ASP A 140 -5.82 9.82 22.04
N LEU A 141 -5.32 8.95 22.92
CA LEU A 141 -5.55 7.51 22.85
C LEU A 141 -6.89 7.06 23.44
N ASP A 142 -7.62 7.93 24.12
CA ASP A 142 -8.83 7.56 24.86
C ASP A 142 -10.12 7.85 24.09
N ILE A 143 -10.07 8.75 23.10
CA ILE A 143 -11.26 9.10 22.32
C ILE A 143 -11.57 8.03 21.25
N PRO A 144 -12.86 7.74 20.97
CA PRO A 144 -13.26 6.86 19.87
C PRO A 144 -12.77 7.40 18.52
N LEU A 145 -12.29 6.50 17.65
CA LEU A 145 -11.70 6.88 16.36
C LEU A 145 -12.69 7.58 15.42
N LYS A 146 -14.00 7.46 15.61
CA LYS A 146 -14.99 8.22 14.82
C LYS A 146 -14.81 9.73 14.92
N TYR A 147 -14.25 10.23 16.03
CA TYR A 147 -13.98 11.65 16.25
C TYR A 147 -12.55 12.09 15.87
N VAL A 148 -11.73 11.16 15.42
CA VAL A 148 -10.32 11.39 15.06
C VAL A 148 -10.21 11.70 13.56
N PRO A 149 -9.35 12.65 13.12
CA PRO A 149 -9.08 12.92 11.71
C PRO A 149 -8.60 11.68 10.95
N LEU A 150 -8.86 11.63 9.64
CA LEU A 150 -8.57 10.49 8.79
C LEU A 150 -7.09 10.09 8.82
N ALA A 151 -6.20 11.07 8.70
CA ALA A 151 -4.75 10.83 8.75
C ALA A 151 -4.31 10.15 10.06
N GLN A 152 -4.87 10.56 11.21
CA GLN A 152 -4.55 9.91 12.49
C GLN A 152 -5.13 8.49 12.59
N LYS A 153 -6.31 8.24 12.02
CA LYS A 153 -6.88 6.90 11.90
C LYS A 153 -5.95 5.98 11.12
N GLN A 154 -5.37 6.48 10.06
CA GLN A 154 -4.39 5.76 9.24
C GLN A 154 -3.12 5.43 10.03
N MET A 155 -2.64 6.36 10.86
CA MET A 155 -1.52 6.10 11.76
C MET A 155 -1.82 5.00 12.78
N VAL A 156 -3.07 4.89 13.26
CA VAL A 156 -3.49 3.79 14.14
C VAL A 156 -3.43 2.44 13.40
N GLU A 157 -3.81 2.39 12.14
CA GLU A 157 -3.72 1.17 11.33
C GLU A 157 -2.27 0.76 11.08
N ILE A 158 -1.39 1.73 10.78
CA ILE A 158 0.05 1.50 10.67
C ILE A 158 0.60 1.01 12.01
N ALA A 159 0.23 1.65 13.12
CA ALA A 159 0.67 1.26 14.47
C ALA A 159 0.26 -0.19 14.81
N ARG A 160 -0.96 -0.60 14.44
CA ARG A 160 -1.43 -1.99 14.57
C ARG A 160 -0.55 -2.96 13.78
N THR A 161 -0.15 -2.57 12.58
CA THR A 161 0.73 -3.38 11.71
C THR A 161 2.14 -3.50 12.28
N VAL A 162 2.71 -2.40 12.74
CA VAL A 162 4.04 -2.36 13.38
C VAL A 162 4.05 -3.16 14.67
N TYR A 163 3.05 -2.97 15.53
CA TYR A 163 2.90 -3.74 16.77
C TYR A 163 2.81 -5.25 16.51
N ALA A 164 2.24 -5.63 15.38
CA ALA A 164 2.11 -7.02 14.95
C ALA A 164 3.41 -7.65 14.43
N ASN A 165 4.56 -6.94 14.48
CA ASN A 165 5.84 -7.35 13.88
C ASN A 165 5.74 -7.63 12.36
N GLY A 166 4.93 -6.89 11.65
CA GLY A 166 4.86 -6.96 10.19
C GLY A 166 6.21 -6.58 9.57
N GLN A 167 6.95 -7.56 9.05
CA GLN A 167 8.22 -7.33 8.37
C GLN A 167 8.01 -6.80 6.94
N ILE A 168 6.94 -7.26 6.30
CA ILE A 168 6.51 -6.79 4.99
C ILE A 168 5.17 -6.08 5.16
N VAL A 169 5.13 -4.81 4.76
CA VAL A 169 3.96 -3.95 4.87
C VAL A 169 3.47 -3.59 3.47
N ILE A 170 2.27 -4.01 3.13
CA ILE A 170 1.63 -3.64 1.88
C ILE A 170 0.73 -2.44 2.15
N MET A 171 0.89 -1.38 1.38
CA MET A 171 0.10 -0.16 1.47
C MET A 171 -0.62 0.08 0.15
N ASP A 172 -1.94 -0.12 0.16
CA ASP A 172 -2.78 0.00 -1.04
C ASP A 172 -3.46 1.37 -1.06
N GLU A 173 -2.97 2.26 -1.93
CA GLU A 173 -3.41 3.66 -2.10
C GLU A 173 -3.53 4.45 -0.77
N PRO A 174 -2.50 4.45 0.07
CA PRO A 174 -2.62 5.01 1.42
C PRO A 174 -2.76 6.54 1.44
N THR A 175 -2.53 7.22 0.33
CA THR A 175 -2.55 8.69 0.19
C THR A 175 -3.85 9.22 -0.43
N ALA A 176 -4.72 8.35 -0.95
CA ALA A 176 -5.86 8.73 -1.80
C ALA A 176 -6.83 9.76 -1.17
N ALA A 177 -6.92 9.84 0.15
CA ALA A 177 -7.80 10.75 0.87
C ALA A 177 -7.07 11.77 1.76
N LEU A 178 -5.74 11.88 1.63
CA LEU A 178 -4.89 12.76 2.44
C LEU A 178 -4.62 14.09 1.74
N GLN A 179 -4.52 15.15 2.55
CA GLN A 179 -3.99 16.44 2.09
C GLN A 179 -2.46 16.39 2.00
N ALA A 180 -1.84 17.36 1.32
CA ALA A 180 -0.40 17.38 1.08
C ALA A 180 0.43 17.26 2.38
N GLU A 181 0.09 18.03 3.41
CA GLU A 181 0.80 17.97 4.71
C GLU A 181 0.65 16.62 5.42
N GLU A 182 -0.50 15.97 5.27
CA GLU A 182 -0.77 14.65 5.85
C GLU A 182 -0.02 13.55 5.10
N ARG A 183 0.06 13.67 3.77
CA ARG A 183 0.87 12.79 2.91
C ARG A 183 2.36 12.87 3.28
N ASP A 184 2.90 14.09 3.47
CA ASP A 184 4.31 14.28 3.83
C ASP A 184 4.63 13.64 5.19
N LYS A 185 3.69 13.69 6.15
CA LYS A 185 3.79 12.98 7.43
C LYS A 185 3.80 11.46 7.23
N LEU A 186 2.91 10.93 6.40
CA LEU A 186 2.88 9.51 6.06
C LEU A 186 4.21 9.06 5.42
N PHE A 187 4.76 9.84 4.50
CA PHE A 187 6.05 9.54 3.86
C PHE A 187 7.19 9.54 4.87
N SER A 188 7.17 10.45 5.84
CA SER A 188 8.14 10.44 6.94
C SER A 188 8.04 9.16 7.79
N VAL A 189 6.83 8.68 8.04
CA VAL A 189 6.59 7.40 8.74
C VAL A 189 7.10 6.22 7.91
N ILE A 190 6.83 6.19 6.60
CA ILE A 190 7.30 5.14 5.69
C ILE A 190 8.84 5.09 5.68
N ARG A 191 9.51 6.25 5.57
CA ARG A 191 10.98 6.33 5.63
C ARG A 191 11.51 5.80 6.98
N GLY A 192 10.88 6.17 8.10
CA GLY A 192 11.24 5.66 9.42
C GLY A 192 11.04 4.15 9.58
N LEU A 193 10.00 3.57 8.99
CA LEU A 193 9.78 2.12 8.99
C LEU A 193 10.85 1.40 8.16
N LYS A 194 11.19 1.94 6.99
CA LYS A 194 12.27 1.43 6.14
C LYS A 194 13.62 1.42 6.89
N GLU A 195 13.97 2.51 7.56
CA GLU A 195 15.20 2.62 8.37
C GLU A 195 15.26 1.57 9.50
N LYS A 196 14.10 1.15 10.01
CA LYS A 196 13.98 0.08 11.01
C LYS A 196 13.98 -1.33 10.41
N GLY A 197 14.13 -1.45 9.09
CA GLY A 197 14.26 -2.71 8.36
C GLY A 197 12.93 -3.31 7.88
N HIS A 198 11.82 -2.58 7.97
CA HIS A 198 10.58 -3.01 7.31
C HIS A 198 10.71 -2.87 5.80
N SER A 199 10.20 -3.86 5.06
CA SER A 199 10.12 -3.82 3.60
C SER A 199 8.69 -3.49 3.19
N ILE A 200 8.51 -2.58 2.23
CA ILE A 200 7.21 -1.98 1.94
C ILE A 200 6.86 -2.17 0.46
N ILE A 201 5.66 -2.67 0.19
CA ILE A 201 5.04 -2.63 -1.14
C ILE A 201 4.06 -1.46 -1.13
N PHE A 202 4.38 -0.43 -1.91
CA PHE A 202 3.60 0.79 -2.00
C PHE A 202 2.85 0.82 -3.33
N ILE A 203 1.50 0.85 -3.27
CA ILE A 203 0.65 0.89 -4.44
C ILE A 203 0.02 2.27 -4.49
N SER A 204 0.26 2.99 -5.58
CA SER A 204 -0.36 4.29 -5.86
C SER A 204 -0.56 4.45 -7.37
N HIS A 205 -1.56 5.24 -7.75
CA HIS A 205 -1.73 5.70 -9.12
C HIS A 205 -1.12 7.10 -9.34
N HIS A 206 -0.59 7.72 -8.28
CA HIS A 206 0.11 9.01 -8.34
C HIS A 206 1.61 8.79 -8.59
N LEU A 207 2.05 9.11 -9.81
CA LEU A 207 3.43 8.88 -10.23
C LEU A 207 4.43 9.68 -9.40
N ASP A 208 4.08 10.92 -9.05
CA ASP A 208 4.92 11.80 -8.24
C ASP A 208 5.22 11.18 -6.86
N GLU A 209 4.23 10.51 -6.25
CA GLU A 209 4.40 9.81 -4.98
C GLU A 209 5.36 8.64 -5.09
N LEU A 210 5.21 7.84 -6.15
CA LEU A 210 6.10 6.71 -6.40
C LEU A 210 7.54 7.15 -6.62
N MET A 211 7.73 8.22 -7.39
CA MET A 211 9.06 8.79 -7.64
C MET A 211 9.70 9.38 -6.38
N GLU A 212 8.88 9.83 -5.41
CA GLU A 212 9.37 10.43 -4.16
C GLU A 212 9.73 9.39 -3.10
N ILE A 213 8.91 8.32 -2.95
CA ILE A 213 9.02 7.44 -1.79
C ILE A 213 9.63 6.08 -2.10
N CYS A 214 9.57 5.61 -3.35
CA CYS A 214 10.03 4.27 -3.70
C CYS A 214 11.52 4.24 -4.03
N ASP A 215 12.15 3.11 -3.76
CA ASP A 215 13.52 2.79 -4.19
C ASP A 215 13.53 2.04 -5.51
N PHE A 216 12.49 1.23 -5.73
CA PHE A 216 12.36 0.31 -6.84
C PHE A 216 10.92 0.32 -7.36
N LEU A 217 10.74 0.14 -8.66
CA LEU A 217 9.42 0.07 -9.28
C LEU A 217 9.23 -1.27 -9.99
N THR A 218 8.00 -1.76 -9.96
CA THR A 218 7.51 -2.88 -10.78
C THR A 218 6.25 -2.44 -11.50
N VAL A 219 6.25 -2.52 -12.82
CA VAL A 219 5.15 -2.08 -13.69
C VAL A 219 4.39 -3.29 -14.19
N LEU A 220 3.09 -3.33 -13.91
CA LEU A 220 2.17 -4.34 -14.44
C LEU A 220 1.28 -3.76 -15.53
N ARG A 221 1.06 -4.56 -16.59
CA ARG A 221 0.10 -4.28 -17.65
C ARG A 221 -0.52 -5.59 -18.15
N ASP A 222 -1.84 -5.60 -18.29
CA ASP A 222 -2.59 -6.74 -18.85
C ASP A 222 -2.24 -8.08 -18.20
N GLY A 223 -2.06 -8.08 -16.86
CA GLY A 223 -1.74 -9.28 -16.10
C GLY A 223 -0.30 -9.76 -16.23
N ARG A 224 0.62 -8.96 -16.75
CA ARG A 224 2.05 -9.29 -16.90
C ARG A 224 2.94 -8.19 -16.32
N LYS A 225 4.12 -8.58 -15.86
CA LYS A 225 5.19 -7.62 -15.55
C LYS A 225 5.80 -7.14 -16.86
N VAL A 226 5.82 -5.82 -17.09
CA VAL A 226 6.35 -5.23 -18.33
C VAL A 226 7.68 -4.52 -18.10
N ASP A 227 7.91 -4.00 -16.90
CA ASP A 227 9.17 -3.36 -16.55
C ASP A 227 9.44 -3.43 -15.04
N GLU A 228 10.69 -3.35 -14.64
CA GLU A 228 11.12 -3.23 -13.25
C GLU A 228 12.52 -2.64 -13.15
N GLY A 229 12.82 -1.94 -12.07
CA GLY A 229 14.15 -1.38 -11.82
C GLY A 229 14.17 -0.35 -10.69
N PRO A 230 15.38 0.17 -10.36
CA PRO A 230 15.53 1.30 -9.45
C PRO A 230 14.75 2.52 -9.94
N VAL A 231 14.07 3.22 -8.99
CA VAL A 231 13.22 4.37 -9.34
C VAL A 231 13.98 5.45 -10.13
N GLY A 232 15.26 5.65 -9.84
CA GLY A 232 16.09 6.63 -10.53
C GLY A 232 16.34 6.34 -12.03
N GLU A 233 16.03 5.14 -12.51
CA GLU A 233 16.13 4.75 -13.92
C GLU A 233 14.84 5.02 -14.70
N PHE A 234 13.76 5.40 -14.01
CA PHE A 234 12.46 5.69 -14.62
C PHE A 234 12.26 7.18 -14.83
N SER A 235 11.70 7.52 -15.97
CA SER A 235 11.04 8.81 -16.21
C SER A 235 9.53 8.62 -16.16
N ILE A 236 8.80 9.69 -15.87
CA ILE A 236 7.32 9.66 -15.88
C ILE A 236 6.80 9.18 -17.24
N ASP A 237 7.40 9.64 -18.35
CA ASP A 237 6.99 9.24 -19.69
C ASP A 237 7.25 7.74 -19.96
N ARG A 238 8.36 7.17 -19.44
CA ARG A 238 8.63 5.72 -19.51
C ARG A 238 7.56 4.94 -18.74
N ILE A 239 7.27 5.34 -17.51
CA ILE A 239 6.23 4.67 -16.69
C ILE A 239 4.88 4.69 -17.42
N ILE A 240 4.48 5.85 -17.94
CA ILE A 240 3.20 5.99 -18.67
C ILE A 240 3.20 5.12 -19.94
N SER A 241 4.31 5.10 -20.69
CA SER A 241 4.44 4.24 -21.88
C SER A 241 4.29 2.76 -21.54
N ASP A 242 4.94 2.32 -20.46
CA ASP A 242 4.89 0.93 -20.00
C ASP A 242 3.50 0.54 -19.51
N MET A 243 2.82 1.45 -18.80
CA MET A 243 1.45 1.23 -18.34
C MET A 243 0.44 1.11 -19.49
N VAL A 244 0.51 2.04 -20.46
CA VAL A 244 -0.48 2.16 -21.56
C VAL A 244 -0.12 1.27 -22.75
N GLY A 245 1.15 0.92 -22.92
CA GLY A 245 1.60 0.08 -24.05
C GLY A 245 1.68 0.79 -25.41
N LYS A 246 1.63 2.11 -25.41
CA LYS A 246 1.76 2.94 -26.61
C LYS A 246 2.80 4.02 -26.38
N GLU A 247 3.74 4.17 -27.28
CA GLU A 247 4.55 5.39 -27.31
C GLU A 247 3.62 6.60 -27.38
N LEU A 248 3.68 7.48 -26.38
CA LEU A 248 2.96 8.73 -26.37
C LEU A 248 3.58 9.72 -27.37
N LYS A 249 3.48 9.39 -28.66
CA LYS A 249 4.00 10.28 -29.73
C LYS A 249 3.26 11.62 -29.80
N ASN A 250 2.04 11.71 -29.21
CA ASN A 250 1.28 12.96 -29.07
C ASN A 250 0.28 12.86 -27.91
N LYS A 251 0.61 13.45 -26.79
CA LYS A 251 -0.27 13.55 -25.59
C LYS A 251 -1.62 14.25 -25.93
N TYR A 252 -1.62 15.08 -26.94
CA TYR A 252 -2.80 15.77 -27.48
C TYR A 252 -2.63 15.88 -29.01
N PRO A 253 -3.12 14.93 -29.83
CA PRO A 253 -3.10 15.10 -31.26
C PRO A 253 -3.99 16.30 -31.62
N LYS A 254 -3.38 17.47 -31.76
CA LYS A 254 -4.07 18.61 -32.38
C LYS A 254 -4.39 18.20 -33.82
N LYS A 255 -5.65 17.95 -34.09
CA LYS A 255 -6.14 17.95 -35.47
C LYS A 255 -6.33 19.41 -35.82
N ASP A 256 -5.68 19.87 -36.88
CA ASP A 256 -6.04 21.15 -37.51
C ASP A 256 -7.45 21.01 -38.07
N VAL A 257 -8.42 21.48 -37.29
CA VAL A 257 -9.82 21.58 -37.71
C VAL A 257 -10.08 23.03 -38.05
N PRO A 258 -10.70 23.33 -39.19
CA PRO A 258 -11.09 24.71 -39.49
C PRO A 258 -12.00 25.23 -38.37
N ILE A 259 -11.69 26.42 -37.88
CA ILE A 259 -12.51 27.11 -36.86
C ILE A 259 -13.85 27.40 -37.49
N GLY A 260 -14.91 26.79 -36.99
CA GLY A 260 -16.29 27.08 -37.41
C GLY A 260 -16.85 28.34 -36.81
N ASP A 261 -18.14 28.60 -37.04
CA ASP A 261 -18.86 29.73 -36.48
C ASP A 261 -18.89 29.67 -34.95
N VAL A 262 -18.96 30.89 -34.32
CA VAL A 262 -19.08 31.00 -32.87
C VAL A 262 -20.40 30.41 -32.40
N ILE A 263 -20.40 29.28 -31.74
CA ILE A 263 -21.58 28.61 -31.20
C ILE A 263 -21.88 28.97 -29.75
N MET A 264 -20.92 29.60 -29.06
CA MET A 264 -21.10 30.10 -27.71
C MET A 264 -20.20 31.32 -27.46
N LYS A 265 -20.78 32.40 -26.94
CA LYS A 265 -20.05 33.60 -26.51
C LYS A 265 -20.40 33.91 -25.05
N VAL A 266 -19.39 34.11 -24.23
CA VAL A 266 -19.53 34.45 -22.83
C VAL A 266 -18.92 35.84 -22.64
N ASP A 267 -19.75 36.83 -22.28
CA ASP A 267 -19.34 38.18 -22.01
C ASP A 267 -19.51 38.47 -20.52
N GLY A 268 -18.52 39.12 -19.90
CA GLY A 268 -18.62 39.63 -18.53
C GLY A 268 -18.70 38.56 -17.44
N LEU A 269 -18.20 37.35 -17.65
CA LEU A 269 -18.12 36.32 -16.61
C LEU A 269 -17.18 36.80 -15.49
N SER A 270 -17.72 36.99 -14.29
CA SER A 270 -16.97 37.36 -13.07
C SER A 270 -17.27 36.35 -11.98
N ASP A 271 -16.29 36.05 -11.16
CA ASP A 271 -16.42 35.20 -9.96
C ASP A 271 -17.01 35.95 -8.76
N GLY A 272 -17.38 37.24 -8.96
CA GLY A 272 -18.01 38.08 -7.92
C GLY A 272 -17.04 38.53 -6.82
N LYS A 273 -15.72 38.48 -7.05
CA LYS A 273 -14.69 39.06 -6.20
C LYS A 273 -14.21 40.40 -6.72
#